data_14e8385dead16f2e62760b8265fc643d
#
_entry.id   14e8385dead16f2e62760b8265fc643d
#
_cell.length_a   1.000
_cell.length_b   1.000
_cell.length_c   1.000
_cell.angle_alpha   90.00
_cell.angle_beta   90.00
_cell.angle_gamma   90.00
#
_symmetry.space_group_name_H-M   'P 1'
#
loop_
_entity.id
_entity.type
_entity.pdbx_description
1 polymer ?
#
loop_
_entity_poly.entity_id
_entity_poly.type
_entity_poly.pdbx_seq_one_letter_code
_entity_poly.pdbx_strand_id
1 'polypeptide(L)'
;FWVQHGIACRKIGEYFGRELGEVCITNHWIPDGSKDTRVDTLGPRERLVESLDRIFAEPIDRKYNRDSIEGKVFGLGLESYTAGSHEFYTNYALTTGKAMVCMDTGHYHPTESVAAKLSSYFVFGQEIMTHLSRAVRWDSDHVATVSEDTVAIMQEIKRCNAFDKVHLGLDFFDASIDRVSASVIGARSVKKALMIALLEPTDKLMEAEREGNFTRRLALL
;
A
#
# COMPACT_ATOMS: atom_id res chain seq x y z
N PHE A 1 -15.93 -20.53 -1.52
CA PHE A 1 -16.61 -19.24 -1.31
C PHE A 1 -15.65 -18.06 -1.57
N TRP A 2 -14.55 -17.92 -0.83
CA TRP A 2 -13.66 -16.73 -0.91
C TRP A 2 -12.99 -16.51 -2.25
N VAL A 3 -12.63 -17.56 -2.97
CA VAL A 3 -12.12 -17.44 -4.34
C VAL A 3 -13.18 -16.81 -5.26
N GLN A 4 -14.44 -17.26 -5.18
CA GLN A 4 -15.53 -16.67 -5.97
C GLN A 4 -15.82 -15.23 -5.58
N HIS A 5 -15.69 -14.91 -4.29
CA HIS A 5 -15.81 -13.53 -3.82
C HIS A 5 -14.72 -12.64 -4.42
N GLY A 6 -13.45 -13.05 -4.38
CA GLY A 6 -12.34 -12.33 -5.00
C GLY A 6 -12.53 -12.10 -6.50
N ILE A 7 -12.99 -13.14 -7.22
CA ILE A 7 -13.34 -13.03 -8.65
C ILE A 7 -14.45 -11.99 -8.86
N ALA A 8 -15.49 -12.01 -8.03
CA ALA A 8 -16.59 -11.05 -8.14
C ALA A 8 -16.12 -9.61 -7.88
N CYS A 9 -15.28 -9.39 -6.87
CA CYS A 9 -14.70 -8.08 -6.60
C CYS A 9 -13.90 -7.53 -7.79
N ARG A 10 -13.12 -8.37 -8.46
CA ARG A 10 -12.34 -7.99 -9.66
C ARG A 10 -13.26 -7.57 -10.81
N LYS A 11 -14.37 -8.30 -11.04
CA LYS A 11 -15.37 -7.95 -12.06
C LYS A 11 -16.09 -6.63 -11.74
N ILE A 12 -16.37 -6.39 -10.46
CA ILE A 12 -16.93 -5.12 -10.00
C ILE A 12 -15.92 -3.98 -10.23
N GLY A 13 -14.65 -4.19 -9.89
CA GLY A 13 -13.59 -3.23 -10.14
C GLY A 13 -13.43 -2.91 -11.63
N GLU A 14 -13.44 -3.93 -12.49
CA GLU A 14 -13.41 -3.74 -13.95
C GLU A 14 -14.61 -2.93 -14.45
N TYR A 15 -15.80 -3.20 -13.92
CA TYR A 15 -17.00 -2.44 -14.26
C TYR A 15 -16.85 -0.95 -13.86
N PHE A 16 -16.41 -0.66 -12.63
CA PHE A 16 -16.16 0.70 -12.20
C PHE A 16 -15.11 1.41 -13.06
N GLY A 17 -14.00 0.74 -13.35
CA GLY A 17 -12.96 1.31 -14.19
C GLY A 17 -13.46 1.65 -15.60
N ARG A 18 -14.31 0.81 -16.16
CA ARG A 18 -14.93 1.03 -17.47
C ARG A 18 -15.91 2.21 -17.46
N GLU A 19 -16.79 2.28 -16.47
CA GLU A 19 -17.80 3.34 -16.35
C GLU A 19 -17.17 4.70 -16.02
N LEU A 20 -16.11 4.73 -15.23
CA LEU A 20 -15.45 5.98 -14.82
C LEU A 20 -14.36 6.42 -15.82
N GLY A 21 -13.94 5.55 -16.73
CA GLY A 21 -12.84 5.82 -17.68
C GLY A 21 -11.47 5.87 -17.02
N GLU A 22 -11.33 5.33 -15.81
CA GLU A 22 -10.11 5.32 -15.01
C GLU A 22 -9.83 3.90 -14.51
N VAL A 23 -8.55 3.54 -14.30
CA VAL A 23 -8.21 2.23 -13.78
C VAL A 23 -8.66 2.09 -12.31
N CYS A 24 -9.47 1.09 -12.03
CA CYS A 24 -9.80 0.69 -10.67
C CYS A 24 -8.71 -0.25 -10.12
N ILE A 25 -8.41 -0.15 -8.83
CA ILE A 25 -7.54 -1.12 -8.15
C ILE A 25 -8.39 -1.97 -7.22
N THR A 26 -8.42 -3.28 -7.47
CA THR A 26 -9.03 -4.23 -6.54
C THR A 26 -7.98 -4.69 -5.56
N ASN A 27 -8.07 -4.25 -4.32
CA ASN A 27 -7.17 -4.67 -3.26
C ASN A 27 -7.68 -5.95 -2.60
N HIS A 28 -6.83 -6.97 -2.52
CA HIS A 28 -7.11 -8.23 -1.86
C HIS A 28 -6.46 -8.22 -0.46
N TRP A 29 -7.24 -7.82 0.52
CA TRP A 29 -6.90 -7.97 1.93
C TRP A 29 -7.56 -9.24 2.45
N ILE A 30 -6.76 -10.19 2.91
CA ILE A 30 -7.24 -11.49 3.38
C ILE A 30 -7.01 -11.59 4.89
N PRO A 31 -8.08 -11.48 5.70
CA PRO A 31 -7.95 -11.63 7.14
C PRO A 31 -7.57 -13.07 7.48
N ASP A 32 -6.42 -13.23 8.10
CA ASP A 32 -5.96 -14.52 8.60
C ASP A 32 -5.21 -14.34 9.92
N GLY A 33 -4.85 -15.42 10.55
CA GLY A 33 -4.04 -15.42 11.75
C GLY A 33 -4.20 -16.70 12.56
N SER A 34 -3.19 -16.97 13.37
CA SER A 34 -3.23 -18.04 14.37
C SER A 34 -2.87 -17.48 15.72
N LYS A 35 -3.72 -17.77 16.71
CA LYS A 35 -3.56 -17.27 18.07
C LYS A 35 -2.22 -17.65 18.67
N ASP A 36 -1.81 -18.89 18.46
CA ASP A 36 -0.55 -19.42 18.94
C ASP A 36 0.40 -19.73 17.79
N THR A 37 1.68 -19.92 18.12
CA THR A 37 2.74 -20.24 17.14
C THR A 37 2.41 -21.54 16.39
N ARG A 38 2.38 -21.47 15.07
CA ARG A 38 2.12 -22.64 14.23
C ARG A 38 3.37 -23.48 14.04
N VAL A 39 3.20 -24.81 14.02
CA VAL A 39 4.23 -25.75 13.59
C VAL A 39 4.28 -25.80 12.06
N ASP A 40 3.11 -25.92 11.41
CA ASP A 40 3.01 -25.86 9.95
C ASP A 40 2.79 -24.39 9.53
N THR A 41 3.84 -23.72 9.09
CA THR A 41 3.79 -22.36 8.52
C THR A 41 3.77 -22.36 7.00
N LEU A 42 4.18 -23.48 6.37
CA LEU A 42 4.25 -23.62 4.91
C LEU A 42 2.87 -23.92 4.30
N GLY A 43 2.17 -24.90 4.81
CA GLY A 43 0.90 -25.36 4.24
C GLY A 43 -0.17 -24.26 4.10
N PRO A 44 -0.39 -23.34 5.07
CA PRO A 44 -1.26 -22.20 4.88
C PRO A 44 -0.83 -21.28 3.73
N ARG A 45 0.47 -21.07 3.53
CA ARG A 45 1.00 -20.25 2.44
C ARG A 45 0.83 -20.91 1.07
N GLU A 46 1.03 -22.22 0.97
CA GLU A 46 0.75 -22.99 -0.25
C GLU A 46 -0.73 -22.88 -0.65
N ARG A 47 -1.65 -23.04 0.30
CA ARG A 47 -3.08 -22.83 0.06
C ARG A 47 -3.44 -21.39 -0.32
N LEU A 48 -2.71 -20.42 0.22
CA LEU A 48 -2.91 -19.02 -0.14
C LEU A 48 -2.46 -18.76 -1.59
N VAL A 49 -1.31 -19.31 -2.01
CA VAL A 49 -0.86 -19.26 -3.42
C VAL A 49 -1.92 -19.87 -4.34
N GLU A 50 -2.39 -21.09 -4.02
CA GLU A 50 -3.45 -21.76 -4.83
C GLU A 50 -4.71 -20.89 -4.94
N SER A 51 -5.14 -20.28 -3.84
CA SER A 51 -6.33 -19.44 -3.80
C SER A 51 -6.16 -18.17 -4.63
N LEU A 52 -5.02 -17.49 -4.50
CA LEU A 52 -4.70 -16.30 -5.30
C LEU A 52 -4.60 -16.65 -6.78
N ASP A 53 -3.93 -17.74 -7.12
CA ASP A 53 -3.80 -18.20 -8.49
C ASP A 53 -5.15 -18.46 -9.14
N ARG A 54 -6.09 -19.05 -8.40
CA ARG A 54 -7.47 -19.28 -8.87
C ARG A 54 -8.25 -17.97 -9.02
N ILE A 55 -8.05 -16.98 -8.15
CA ILE A 55 -8.68 -15.66 -8.28
C ILE A 55 -8.14 -14.96 -9.53
N PHE A 56 -6.84 -14.94 -9.72
CA PHE A 56 -6.19 -14.22 -10.82
C PHE A 56 -6.24 -14.96 -12.17
N ALA A 57 -6.63 -16.23 -12.17
CA ALA A 57 -6.88 -16.97 -13.42
C ALA A 57 -8.14 -16.46 -14.16
N GLU A 58 -9.10 -15.84 -13.46
CA GLU A 58 -10.25 -15.23 -14.12
C GLU A 58 -9.79 -14.01 -14.93
N PRO A 59 -10.03 -13.99 -16.25
CA PRO A 59 -9.60 -12.89 -17.09
C PRO A 59 -10.37 -11.60 -16.78
N ILE A 60 -9.64 -10.51 -16.66
CA ILE A 60 -10.17 -9.13 -16.60
C ILE A 60 -9.34 -8.23 -17.52
N ASP A 61 -9.92 -7.15 -18.00
CA ASP A 61 -9.19 -6.16 -18.78
C ASP A 61 -8.38 -5.24 -17.85
N ARG A 62 -7.06 -5.42 -17.87
CA ARG A 62 -6.12 -4.64 -17.05
C ARG A 62 -6.12 -3.13 -17.34
N LYS A 63 -6.74 -2.72 -18.43
CA LYS A 63 -6.97 -1.30 -18.73
C LYS A 63 -7.97 -0.69 -17.73
N TYR A 64 -8.90 -1.48 -17.23
CA TYR A 64 -9.97 -1.01 -16.35
C TYR A 64 -9.85 -1.49 -14.91
N ASN A 65 -9.16 -2.60 -14.67
CA ASN A 65 -8.87 -3.04 -13.31
C ASN A 65 -7.48 -3.66 -13.19
N ARG A 66 -6.79 -3.32 -12.10
CA ARG A 66 -5.55 -3.97 -11.66
C ARG A 66 -5.75 -4.52 -10.27
N ASP A 67 -4.95 -5.51 -9.92
CA ASP A 67 -5.05 -6.19 -8.63
C ASP A 67 -3.90 -5.79 -7.73
N SER A 68 -4.18 -5.59 -6.45
CA SER A 68 -3.18 -5.49 -5.39
C SER A 68 -3.43 -6.51 -4.29
N ILE A 69 -2.39 -6.83 -3.56
CA ILE A 69 -2.40 -7.77 -2.43
C ILE A 69 -1.74 -7.12 -1.22
N GLU A 70 -2.39 -7.20 -0.08
CA GLU A 70 -2.03 -6.43 1.11
C GLU A 70 -1.48 -7.31 2.22
N GLY A 71 -0.25 -7.02 2.65
CA GLY A 71 0.45 -7.76 3.68
C GLY A 71 0.23 -7.21 5.08
N LYS A 72 0.45 -8.09 6.06
CA LYS A 72 0.43 -7.77 7.49
C LYS A 72 1.68 -8.27 8.21
N VAL A 73 2.02 -7.62 9.32
CA VAL A 73 3.12 -8.05 10.21
C VAL A 73 2.65 -9.17 11.13
N PHE A 74 1.39 -9.11 11.56
CA PHE A 74 0.75 -10.04 12.49
C PHE A 74 -0.61 -10.45 11.94
N GLY A 75 -1.24 -11.47 12.54
CA GLY A 75 -2.59 -11.87 12.18
C GLY A 75 -3.65 -10.89 12.63
N LEU A 76 -4.88 -11.13 12.22
CA LEU A 76 -6.04 -10.35 12.63
C LEU A 76 -6.15 -10.36 14.18
N GLY A 77 -6.24 -9.19 14.80
CA GLY A 77 -6.32 -9.05 16.25
C GLY A 77 -5.02 -9.37 16.99
N LEU A 78 -3.87 -9.17 16.39
CA LEU A 78 -2.54 -9.39 16.98
C LEU A 78 -2.21 -10.88 17.24
N GLU A 79 -2.68 -11.78 16.39
CA GLU A 79 -2.27 -13.18 16.40
C GLU A 79 -0.79 -13.31 16.01
N SER A 80 -0.11 -14.32 16.59
CA SER A 80 1.33 -14.51 16.42
C SER A 80 1.79 -14.90 15.01
N TYR A 81 0.87 -15.33 14.14
CA TYR A 81 1.16 -15.78 12.79
C TYR A 81 0.12 -15.28 11.80
N THR A 82 0.60 -14.84 10.63
CA THR A 82 -0.21 -14.60 9.43
C THR A 82 0.43 -15.30 8.23
N ALA A 83 -0.38 -15.93 7.36
CA ALA A 83 0.11 -16.49 6.11
C ALA A 83 0.48 -15.35 5.14
N GLY A 84 -0.34 -14.30 5.07
CA GLY A 84 -0.19 -13.13 4.23
C GLY A 84 0.75 -12.07 4.81
N SER A 85 2.00 -12.44 5.13
CA SER A 85 3.02 -11.47 5.56
C SER A 85 3.51 -10.60 4.39
N HIS A 86 4.20 -9.52 4.71
CA HIS A 86 4.82 -8.64 3.70
C HIS A 86 5.77 -9.41 2.78
N GLU A 87 6.59 -10.29 3.35
CA GLU A 87 7.53 -11.11 2.59
C GLU A 87 6.81 -12.06 1.64
N PHE A 88 5.72 -12.67 2.09
CA PHE A 88 4.92 -13.57 1.26
C PHE A 88 4.34 -12.84 0.04
N TYR A 89 3.66 -11.73 0.26
CA TYR A 89 3.03 -11.00 -0.84
C TYR A 89 4.04 -10.30 -1.74
N THR A 90 5.16 -9.81 -1.21
CA THR A 90 6.24 -9.26 -2.02
C THR A 90 6.81 -10.33 -2.97
N ASN A 91 7.12 -11.52 -2.44
CA ASN A 91 7.61 -12.62 -3.25
C ASN A 91 6.57 -13.07 -4.29
N TYR A 92 5.30 -13.19 -3.91
CA TYR A 92 4.23 -13.55 -4.84
C TYR A 92 4.09 -12.53 -5.97
N ALA A 93 4.05 -11.25 -5.65
CA ALA A 93 3.93 -10.17 -6.64
C ALA A 93 5.11 -10.17 -7.62
N LEU A 94 6.34 -10.20 -7.10
CA LEU A 94 7.56 -10.16 -7.91
C LEU A 94 7.71 -11.40 -8.81
N THR A 95 7.37 -12.59 -8.30
CA THR A 95 7.56 -13.83 -9.07
C THR A 95 6.46 -14.08 -10.08
N THR A 96 5.23 -13.64 -9.81
CA THR A 96 4.09 -13.95 -10.67
C THR A 96 3.68 -12.81 -11.60
N GLY A 97 3.93 -11.55 -11.21
CA GLY A 97 3.45 -10.36 -11.91
C GLY A 97 1.92 -10.24 -12.00
N LYS A 98 1.18 -11.05 -11.22
CA LYS A 98 -0.28 -11.08 -11.27
C LYS A 98 -0.94 -9.92 -10.55
N ALA A 99 -0.30 -9.43 -9.49
CA ALA A 99 -0.79 -8.33 -8.67
C ALA A 99 0.38 -7.43 -8.21
N MET A 100 0.09 -6.19 -7.88
CA MET A 100 1.02 -5.31 -7.19
C MET A 100 0.91 -5.49 -5.67
N VAL A 101 1.92 -5.06 -4.93
CA VAL A 101 1.85 -5.02 -3.47
C VAL A 101 1.07 -3.78 -3.03
N CYS A 102 0.16 -3.96 -2.08
CA CYS A 102 -0.43 -2.86 -1.32
C CYS A 102 0.33 -2.67 -0.01
N MET A 103 0.82 -1.45 0.21
CA MET A 103 1.51 -1.04 1.43
C MET A 103 0.57 -0.18 2.27
N ASP A 104 -0.05 -0.77 3.26
CA ASP A 104 -0.85 -0.03 4.23
C ASP A 104 0.05 0.59 5.31
N THR A 105 -0.12 1.89 5.56
CA THR A 105 0.71 2.64 6.53
C THR A 105 0.50 2.19 7.97
N GLY A 106 -0.62 1.56 8.28
CA GLY A 106 -0.93 0.98 9.59
C GLY A 106 -0.38 -0.43 9.83
N HIS A 107 0.05 -1.12 8.75
CA HIS A 107 0.45 -2.53 8.81
C HIS A 107 1.95 -2.74 9.02
N TYR A 108 2.72 -1.69 9.31
CA TYR A 108 4.15 -1.76 9.63
C TYR A 108 4.41 -1.43 11.09
N HIS A 109 5.54 -1.90 11.61
CA HIS A 109 5.92 -1.53 12.97
C HIS A 109 6.07 0.00 13.08
N PRO A 110 5.63 0.64 14.20
CA PRO A 110 5.67 2.10 14.34
C PRO A 110 7.05 2.75 14.18
N THR A 111 8.13 1.97 14.27
CA THR A 111 9.51 2.44 14.06
C THR A 111 9.98 2.31 12.61
N GLU A 112 9.16 1.73 11.72
CA GLU A 112 9.50 1.58 10.31
C GLU A 112 8.94 2.75 9.50
N SER A 113 9.70 3.18 8.48
CA SER A 113 9.23 4.17 7.51
C SER A 113 8.73 3.46 6.25
N VAL A 114 7.45 3.63 5.93
CA VAL A 114 6.88 3.13 4.67
C VAL A 114 7.53 3.82 3.48
N ALA A 115 7.81 5.13 3.58
CA ALA A 115 8.51 5.88 2.54
C ALA A 115 9.84 5.23 2.14
N ALA A 116 10.64 4.80 3.12
CA ALA A 116 11.95 4.18 2.88
C ALA A 116 11.87 2.82 2.15
N LYS A 117 10.68 2.22 2.06
CA LYS A 117 10.47 0.93 1.40
C LYS A 117 10.11 1.06 -0.09
N LEU A 118 9.58 2.21 -0.52
CA LEU A 118 9.01 2.40 -1.85
C LEU A 118 10.03 2.18 -2.97
N SER A 119 11.20 2.77 -2.84
CA SER A 119 12.26 2.65 -3.85
C SER A 119 12.76 1.22 -4.06
N SER A 120 12.60 0.34 -3.04
CA SER A 120 12.94 -1.07 -3.17
C SER A 120 12.06 -1.82 -4.17
N TYR A 121 10.84 -1.35 -4.42
CA TYR A 121 9.95 -1.89 -5.46
C TYR A 121 10.23 -1.24 -6.82
N PHE A 122 10.48 0.06 -6.84
CA PHE A 122 10.69 0.81 -8.09
C PHE A 122 11.95 0.35 -8.84
N VAL A 123 13.01 -0.03 -8.14
CA VAL A 123 14.26 -0.55 -8.75
C VAL A 123 14.02 -1.84 -9.55
N PHE A 124 12.98 -2.59 -9.20
CA PHE A 124 12.53 -3.79 -9.94
C PHE A 124 11.40 -3.51 -10.93
N GLY A 125 11.09 -2.22 -11.18
CA GLY A 125 10.07 -1.82 -12.15
C GLY A 125 8.63 -2.07 -11.70
N GLN A 126 8.40 -2.34 -10.41
CA GLN A 126 7.07 -2.64 -9.88
C GLN A 126 6.22 -1.38 -9.72
N GLU A 127 4.92 -1.52 -10.00
CA GLU A 127 3.90 -0.62 -9.51
C GLU A 127 3.49 -1.07 -8.10
N ILE A 128 3.03 -0.13 -7.28
CA ILE A 128 2.54 -0.40 -5.93
C ILE A 128 1.25 0.36 -5.67
N MET A 129 0.45 -0.16 -4.76
CA MET A 129 -0.61 0.58 -4.10
C MET A 129 -0.15 0.97 -2.70
N THR A 130 -0.58 2.13 -2.22
CA THR A 130 -0.44 2.51 -0.82
C THR A 130 -1.81 2.78 -0.23
N HIS A 131 -2.10 2.19 0.91
CA HIS A 131 -3.20 2.59 1.76
C HIS A 131 -2.72 3.62 2.77
N LEU A 132 -3.35 4.79 2.73
CA LEU A 132 -3.00 5.92 3.59
C LEU A 132 -4.05 6.05 4.69
N SER A 133 -3.62 5.78 5.88
CA SER A 133 -4.34 5.96 7.13
C SER A 133 -3.45 6.68 8.14
N ARG A 134 -3.96 7.00 9.30
CA ARG A 134 -3.17 7.46 10.44
C ARG A 134 -3.17 6.38 11.51
N ALA A 135 -2.12 5.61 11.55
CA ALA A 135 -1.90 4.62 12.59
C ALA A 135 -1.55 5.32 13.92
N VAL A 136 -2.50 5.38 14.84
CA VAL A 136 -2.24 5.85 16.20
C VAL A 136 -1.81 4.65 17.04
N ARG A 137 -0.53 4.52 17.29
CA ARG A 137 0.19 3.41 17.93
C ARG A 137 0.41 2.23 16.99
N TRP A 138 -0.63 1.56 16.57
CA TRP A 138 -0.60 0.41 15.68
C TRP A 138 -1.72 0.53 14.67
N ASP A 139 -2.09 -0.52 13.97
CA ASP A 139 -3.17 -0.60 13.00
C ASP A 139 -4.51 -0.11 13.60
N SER A 140 -4.77 1.19 13.56
CA SER A 140 -5.91 1.84 14.22
C SER A 140 -6.83 2.61 13.29
N ASP A 141 -6.54 2.60 12.01
CA ASP A 141 -7.39 3.07 10.91
C ASP A 141 -8.00 4.47 11.10
N HIS A 142 -7.27 5.39 11.72
CA HIS A 142 -7.71 6.77 11.83
C HIS A 142 -7.61 7.51 10.50
N VAL A 143 -8.44 8.52 10.33
CA VAL A 143 -8.42 9.38 9.15
C VAL A 143 -7.03 9.96 8.92
N ALA A 144 -6.54 9.86 7.68
CA ALA A 144 -5.26 10.40 7.27
C ALA A 144 -5.19 11.92 7.51
N THR A 145 -4.11 12.37 8.12
CA THR A 145 -3.79 13.77 8.36
C THR A 145 -2.48 14.13 7.69
N VAL A 146 -2.14 15.42 7.62
CA VAL A 146 -0.79 15.84 7.21
C VAL A 146 0.16 15.49 8.34
N SER A 147 0.89 14.40 8.19
CA SER A 147 1.91 13.91 9.12
C SER A 147 3.26 13.85 8.42
N GLU A 148 4.34 13.72 9.19
CA GLU A 148 5.68 13.52 8.64
C GLU A 148 5.74 12.29 7.74
N ASP A 149 5.11 11.18 8.14
CA ASP A 149 5.06 9.95 7.35
C ASP A 149 4.34 10.15 6.01
N THR A 150 3.16 10.81 6.03
CA THR A 150 2.42 11.07 4.79
C THR A 150 3.20 11.97 3.84
N VAL A 151 3.87 12.99 4.37
CA VAL A 151 4.73 13.88 3.58
C VAL A 151 5.93 13.11 3.03
N ALA A 152 6.61 12.29 3.85
CA ALA A 152 7.76 11.49 3.45
C ALA A 152 7.41 10.51 2.31
N ILE A 153 6.24 9.87 2.34
CA ILE A 153 5.75 9.02 1.25
C ILE A 153 5.63 9.81 -0.06
N MET A 154 5.02 11.00 -0.02
CA MET A 154 4.86 11.84 -1.21
C MET A 154 6.20 12.37 -1.74
N GLN A 155 7.12 12.70 -0.84
CA GLN A 155 8.48 13.12 -1.18
C GLN A 155 9.24 11.97 -1.86
N GLU A 156 9.15 10.75 -1.34
CA GLU A 156 9.82 9.58 -1.92
C GLU A 156 9.28 9.26 -3.32
N ILE A 157 7.96 9.33 -3.51
CA ILE A 157 7.33 9.17 -4.85
C ILE A 157 7.91 10.19 -5.84
N LYS A 158 8.01 11.46 -5.43
CA LYS A 158 8.61 12.52 -6.25
C LYS A 158 10.10 12.28 -6.52
N ARG A 159 10.88 11.98 -5.48
CA ARG A 159 12.32 11.76 -5.55
C ARG A 159 12.68 10.61 -6.49
N CYS A 160 11.84 9.59 -6.53
CA CYS A 160 11.96 8.44 -7.42
C CYS A 160 11.34 8.66 -8.81
N ASN A 161 10.70 9.81 -9.07
CA ASN A 161 9.92 10.07 -10.28
C ASN A 161 8.91 8.94 -10.57
N ALA A 162 8.15 8.54 -9.55
CA ALA A 162 7.32 7.34 -9.55
C ALA A 162 5.81 7.64 -9.49
N PHE A 163 5.37 8.81 -9.97
CA PHE A 163 3.95 9.19 -9.95
C PHE A 163 3.06 8.27 -10.79
N ASP A 164 3.62 7.68 -11.84
CA ASP A 164 2.96 6.73 -12.73
C ASP A 164 2.97 5.28 -12.19
N LYS A 165 3.68 5.03 -11.09
CA LYS A 165 3.87 3.71 -10.50
C LYS A 165 3.17 3.52 -9.17
N VAL A 166 2.59 4.59 -8.60
CA VAL A 166 1.97 4.54 -7.26
C VAL A 166 0.50 4.87 -7.33
N HIS A 167 -0.31 3.95 -6.85
CA HIS A 167 -1.75 4.12 -6.69
C HIS A 167 -2.05 4.44 -5.23
N LEU A 168 -2.58 5.64 -4.99
CA LEU A 168 -2.89 6.11 -3.63
C LEU A 168 -4.33 5.78 -3.28
N GLY A 169 -4.53 5.02 -2.21
CA GLY A 169 -5.83 4.72 -1.62
C GLY A 169 -5.96 5.32 -0.23
N LEU A 170 -7.17 5.67 0.16
CA LEU A 170 -7.50 6.03 1.53
C LEU A 170 -8.15 4.82 2.19
N ASP A 171 -7.57 4.36 3.29
CA ASP A 171 -8.11 3.24 4.05
C ASP A 171 -8.16 3.57 5.54
N PHE A 172 -9.36 3.86 6.03
CA PHE A 172 -9.62 4.16 7.43
C PHE A 172 -11.09 3.93 7.80
N PHE A 173 -11.31 3.57 9.07
CA PHE A 173 -12.60 3.18 9.63
C PHE A 173 -12.97 3.98 10.87
N ASP A 174 -12.59 5.26 10.94
CA ASP A 174 -12.89 6.11 12.09
C ASP A 174 -14.40 6.31 12.24
N ALA A 175 -15.00 5.56 13.17
CA ALA A 175 -16.43 5.61 13.44
C ALA A 175 -16.84 6.81 14.31
N SER A 176 -15.90 7.62 14.77
CA SER A 176 -16.18 8.81 15.58
C SER A 176 -16.65 10.00 14.77
N ILE A 177 -16.47 9.96 13.45
CA ILE A 177 -16.91 10.99 12.50
C ILE A 177 -17.68 10.39 11.33
N ASP A 178 -18.45 11.21 10.63
CA ASP A 178 -19.19 10.72 9.47
C ASP A 178 -18.24 10.34 8.32
N ARG A 179 -18.64 9.36 7.55
CA ARG A 179 -17.83 8.76 6.49
C ARG A 179 -17.48 9.73 5.36
N VAL A 180 -18.39 10.61 4.98
CA VAL A 180 -18.18 11.59 3.90
C VAL A 180 -17.14 12.61 4.35
N SER A 181 -17.31 13.18 5.55
CA SER A 181 -16.32 14.10 6.13
C SER A 181 -14.95 13.44 6.30
N ALA A 182 -14.90 12.18 6.75
CA ALA A 182 -13.65 11.42 6.87
C ALA A 182 -12.93 11.34 5.53
N SER A 183 -13.63 10.94 4.47
CA SER A 183 -13.06 10.84 3.13
C SER A 183 -12.58 12.19 2.57
N VAL A 184 -13.36 13.26 2.77
CA VAL A 184 -12.97 14.62 2.35
C VAL A 184 -11.74 15.11 3.11
N ILE A 185 -11.70 14.92 4.42
CA ILE A 185 -10.56 15.31 5.29
C ILE A 185 -9.31 14.55 4.88
N GLY A 186 -9.40 13.23 4.73
CA GLY A 186 -8.29 12.38 4.32
C GLY A 186 -7.74 12.76 2.95
N ALA A 187 -8.60 12.91 1.94
CA ALA A 187 -8.20 13.30 0.59
C ALA A 187 -7.52 14.69 0.57
N ARG A 188 -8.06 15.66 1.33
CA ARG A 188 -7.42 16.98 1.45
C ARG A 188 -6.07 16.93 2.13
N SER A 189 -5.92 16.08 3.14
CA SER A 189 -4.65 15.90 3.85
C SER A 189 -3.58 15.31 2.95
N VAL A 190 -3.92 14.27 2.20
CA VAL A 190 -3.02 13.65 1.22
C VAL A 190 -2.63 14.63 0.10
N LYS A 191 -3.60 15.41 -0.43
CA LYS A 191 -3.31 16.46 -1.42
C LYS A 191 -2.38 17.55 -0.87
N LYS A 192 -2.51 17.93 0.40
CA LYS A 192 -1.57 18.89 1.04
C LYS A 192 -0.17 18.30 1.18
N ALA A 193 -0.07 17.04 1.60
CA ALA A 193 1.23 16.35 1.68
C ALA A 193 1.90 16.27 0.29
N LEU A 194 1.14 15.95 -0.74
CA LEU A 194 1.61 15.96 -2.13
C LEU A 194 2.06 17.36 -2.56
N MET A 195 1.32 18.42 -2.21
CA MET A 195 1.73 19.79 -2.52
C MET A 195 3.06 20.15 -1.85
N ILE A 196 3.24 19.79 -0.59
CA ILE A 196 4.53 19.98 0.12
C ILE A 196 5.65 19.26 -0.61
N ALA A 197 5.44 18.01 -0.99
CA ALA A 197 6.43 17.24 -1.74
C ALA A 197 6.77 17.87 -3.10
N LEU A 198 5.77 18.36 -3.83
CA LEU A 198 5.98 19.01 -5.13
C LEU A 198 6.80 20.30 -5.02
N LEU A 199 6.72 21.00 -3.90
CA LEU A 199 7.50 22.22 -3.63
C LEU A 199 8.91 21.94 -3.10
N GLU A 200 9.23 20.70 -2.75
CA GLU A 200 10.57 20.32 -2.27
C GLU A 200 11.63 20.62 -3.34
N PRO A 201 12.77 21.22 -2.97
CA PRO A 201 13.88 21.48 -3.89
C PRO A 201 14.73 20.22 -4.10
N THR A 202 14.13 19.15 -4.63
CA THR A 202 14.71 17.79 -4.70
C THR A 202 16.08 17.75 -5.35
N ASP A 203 16.29 18.49 -6.48
CA ASP A 203 17.58 18.50 -7.19
C ASP A 203 18.70 19.07 -6.33
N LYS A 204 18.40 20.15 -5.58
CA LYS A 204 19.37 20.78 -4.67
C LYS A 204 19.69 19.91 -3.47
N LEU A 205 18.70 19.16 -2.98
CA LEU A 205 18.88 18.19 -1.90
C LEU A 205 19.79 17.05 -2.34
N MET A 206 19.54 16.47 -3.53
CA MET A 206 20.35 15.41 -4.09
C MET A 206 21.77 15.87 -4.44
N GLU A 207 21.93 17.11 -4.89
CA GLU A 207 23.24 17.72 -5.13
C GLU A 207 24.04 17.82 -3.83
N ALA A 208 23.44 18.42 -2.80
CA ALA A 208 24.09 18.57 -1.49
C ALA A 208 24.47 17.20 -0.86
N GLU A 209 23.64 16.20 -1.07
CA GLU A 209 23.92 14.84 -0.61
C GLU A 209 25.10 14.20 -1.35
N ARG A 210 25.16 14.34 -2.69
CA ARG A 210 26.27 13.84 -3.51
C ARG A 210 27.61 14.51 -3.16
N GLU A 211 27.56 15.80 -2.79
CA GLU A 211 28.73 16.57 -2.32
C GLU A 211 29.14 16.24 -0.87
N GLY A 212 28.36 15.44 -0.13
CA GLY A 212 28.57 15.19 1.29
C GLY A 212 28.28 16.39 2.18
N ASN A 213 27.60 17.42 1.64
CA ASN A 213 27.24 18.62 2.39
C ASN A 213 25.90 18.46 3.12
N PHE A 214 25.90 17.64 4.16
CA PHE A 214 24.70 17.31 4.92
C PHE A 214 24.11 18.50 5.69
N THR A 215 24.93 19.49 6.04
CA THR A 215 24.45 20.74 6.66
C THR A 215 23.60 21.53 5.66
N ARG A 216 24.08 21.71 4.42
CA ARG A 216 23.30 22.34 3.34
C ARG A 216 22.02 21.56 3.06
N ARG A 217 22.12 20.24 2.99
CA ARG A 217 20.94 19.38 2.77
C ARG A 217 19.88 19.60 3.84
N LEU A 218 20.27 19.60 5.13
CA LEU A 218 19.35 19.82 6.24
C LEU A 218 18.72 21.21 6.22
N ALA A 219 19.48 22.23 5.80
CA ALA A 219 18.96 23.60 5.71
C ALA A 219 17.98 23.81 4.53
N LEU A 220 17.94 22.90 3.57
CA LEU A 220 17.04 22.92 2.41
C LEU A 220 15.74 22.15 2.64
N LEU A 221 15.67 21.30 3.67
CA LEU A 221 14.46 20.59 4.08
C LEU A 221 13.47 21.51 4.80
#